data_5a17109edbb217584dbbf675047aacdd
#
_entry.id   5a17109edbb217584dbbf675047aacdd
#
_cell.length_a   1.000
_cell.length_b   1.000
_cell.length_c   1.000
_cell.angle_alpha   90.00
_cell.angle_beta   90.00
_cell.angle_gamma   90.00
#
_symmetry.space_group_name_H-M   'P 1'
#
loop_
_entity.id
_entity.type
_entity.pdbx_description
1 polymer ?
#
loop_
_entity_poly.entity_id
_entity_poly.type
_entity_poly.pdbx_seq_one_letter_code
_entity_poly.pdbx_strand_id
1 'polypeptide(L)'
;AGAVIPGWAAIEELGGVDTVQVDADELFTADSVNLEDIRIFKGGRIDRAILYAASILNQSCETLRGLFRQISEDRTDILSPVKDLETPYGLGFAAWGDNNRVLIGNRAYMEKEGVPVPETEYEEEHSQHGTLQILYLAVSGNLHAMFVLRSTGGRNAARGLEVLQKENIRLLVTCKDPSLTARHITDAYHLPEGMVTLLEQDQCDALNAAPAQPE
;
A
#
# COMPACT_ATOMS: atom_id res chain seq x y z
N ALA A 1 14.78 22.29 -5.22
CA ALA A 1 13.72 22.66 -4.28
C ALA A 1 12.58 21.64 -4.41
N GLY A 2 11.98 21.22 -3.28
CA GLY A 2 10.88 20.27 -3.23
C GLY A 2 9.55 20.98 -2.95
N ALA A 3 8.46 20.40 -3.41
CA ALA A 3 7.10 20.85 -3.11
C ALA A 3 6.20 19.68 -2.71
N VAL A 4 5.23 19.96 -1.86
CA VAL A 4 4.14 19.04 -1.51
C VAL A 4 2.90 19.49 -2.28
N ILE A 5 2.28 18.58 -3.01
CA ILE A 5 1.11 18.89 -3.82
C ILE A 5 -0.16 18.49 -3.05
N PRO A 6 -1.09 19.43 -2.80
CA PRO A 6 -2.37 19.09 -2.17
C PRO A 6 -3.35 18.40 -3.15
N GLY A 7 -2.99 18.27 -4.41
CA GLY A 7 -3.76 17.61 -5.45
C GLY A 7 -3.22 17.91 -6.85
N TRP A 8 -3.63 17.14 -7.84
CA TRP A 8 -3.12 17.21 -9.21
C TRP A 8 -3.42 18.52 -9.96
N ALA A 9 -4.40 19.29 -9.49
CA ALA A 9 -4.72 20.59 -10.08
C ALA A 9 -3.65 21.66 -9.83
N ALA A 10 -2.78 21.47 -8.83
CA ALA A 10 -1.72 22.43 -8.47
C ALA A 10 -0.44 22.29 -9.31
N ILE A 11 -0.35 21.30 -10.20
CA ILE A 11 0.88 20.98 -10.94
C ILE A 11 1.24 22.05 -11.99
N GLU A 12 0.29 22.83 -12.47
CA GLU A 12 0.54 23.85 -13.51
C GLU A 12 1.43 25.00 -13.03
N GLU A 13 1.66 25.15 -11.72
CA GLU A 13 2.42 26.27 -11.11
C GLU A 13 3.84 25.90 -10.64
N LEU A 14 4.38 24.74 -11.04
CA LEU A 14 5.64 24.20 -10.51
C LEU A 14 6.93 24.74 -11.15
N GLY A 15 7.01 26.02 -11.47
CA GLY A 15 8.25 26.63 -11.96
C GLY A 15 9.40 26.53 -10.95
N GLY A 16 10.53 25.89 -11.34
CA GLY A 16 11.74 25.80 -10.52
C GLY A 16 11.75 24.71 -9.44
N VAL A 17 10.79 23.78 -9.46
CA VAL A 17 10.72 22.61 -8.58
C VAL A 17 11.40 21.41 -9.25
N ASP A 18 12.22 20.69 -8.52
CA ASP A 18 12.91 19.47 -8.99
C ASP A 18 12.36 18.17 -8.38
N THR A 19 11.56 18.28 -7.34
CA THR A 19 11.00 17.14 -6.59
C THR A 19 9.61 17.48 -6.05
N VAL A 20 8.70 16.54 -6.19
CA VAL A 20 7.32 16.63 -5.69
C VAL A 20 7.05 15.46 -4.79
N GLN A 21 6.42 15.70 -3.65
CA GLN A 21 5.93 14.67 -2.74
C GLN A 21 4.42 14.52 -2.87
N VAL A 22 3.96 13.26 -2.98
CA VAL A 22 2.54 12.89 -2.96
C VAL A 22 2.32 11.70 -2.03
N ASP A 23 1.09 11.52 -1.55
CA ASP A 23 0.67 10.29 -0.91
C ASP A 23 0.19 9.27 -1.97
N ALA A 24 0.40 7.98 -1.72
CA ALA A 24 -0.02 6.92 -2.63
C ALA A 24 -1.54 6.90 -2.86
N ASP A 25 -2.33 7.39 -1.89
CA ASP A 25 -3.80 7.52 -2.04
C ASP A 25 -4.20 8.53 -3.13
N GLU A 26 -3.32 9.45 -3.50
CA GLU A 26 -3.50 10.36 -4.64
C GLU A 26 -3.19 9.68 -5.99
N LEU A 27 -2.41 8.61 -5.97
CA LEU A 27 -2.07 7.82 -7.16
C LEU A 27 -3.07 6.69 -7.41
N PHE A 28 -3.52 6.04 -6.36
CA PHE A 28 -4.41 4.88 -6.41
C PHE A 28 -5.60 5.10 -5.49
N THR A 29 -6.76 5.30 -6.09
CA THR A 29 -8.03 5.43 -5.37
C THR A 29 -8.56 4.06 -4.92
N ALA A 30 -9.56 4.06 -4.05
CA ALA A 30 -10.16 2.85 -3.52
C ALA A 30 -10.68 1.86 -4.60
N ASP A 31 -11.07 2.38 -5.77
CA ASP A 31 -11.59 1.57 -6.87
C ASP A 31 -10.49 1.08 -7.83
N SER A 32 -9.23 1.45 -7.60
CA SER A 32 -8.12 1.15 -8.50
C SER A 32 -7.35 -0.12 -8.13
N VAL A 33 -7.63 -0.73 -6.98
CA VAL A 33 -7.01 -1.97 -6.51
C VAL A 33 -7.95 -3.14 -6.73
N ASN A 34 -7.43 -4.18 -7.39
CA ASN A 34 -8.17 -5.40 -7.69
C ASN A 34 -7.49 -6.61 -7.05
N LEU A 35 -8.31 -7.56 -6.60
CA LEU A 35 -7.84 -8.86 -6.15
C LEU A 35 -7.66 -9.78 -7.37
N GLU A 36 -6.42 -10.24 -7.59
CA GLU A 36 -6.09 -11.19 -8.68
C GLU A 36 -6.20 -12.64 -8.21
N ASP A 37 -5.74 -12.92 -6.99
CA ASP A 37 -5.75 -14.26 -6.43
C ASP A 37 -5.72 -14.24 -4.89
N ILE A 38 -6.18 -15.32 -4.27
CA ILE A 38 -6.03 -15.59 -2.84
C ILE A 38 -5.47 -17.01 -2.68
N ARG A 39 -4.38 -17.13 -1.94
CA ARG A 39 -3.81 -18.41 -1.53
C ARG A 39 -4.07 -18.63 -0.05
N ILE A 40 -4.67 -19.77 0.29
CA ILE A 40 -4.95 -20.15 1.67
C ILE A 40 -3.95 -21.22 2.08
N PHE A 41 -3.28 -20.99 3.23
CA PHE A 41 -2.31 -21.91 3.80
C PHE A 41 -2.95 -22.84 4.83
N LYS A 42 -2.20 -23.85 5.26
CA LYS A 42 -2.68 -24.83 6.23
C LYS A 42 -3.19 -24.16 7.52
N GLY A 43 -4.42 -24.47 7.89
CA GLY A 43 -5.09 -23.89 9.06
C GLY A 43 -5.88 -22.61 8.77
N GLY A 44 -5.68 -21.99 7.59
CA GLY A 44 -6.46 -20.84 7.15
C GLY A 44 -7.80 -21.21 6.54
N ARG A 45 -8.70 -20.23 6.52
CA ARG A 45 -9.99 -20.30 5.85
C ARG A 45 -10.22 -18.98 5.10
N ILE A 46 -10.70 -19.06 3.88
CA ILE A 46 -10.88 -17.90 3.01
C ILE A 46 -11.87 -16.88 3.59
N ASP A 47 -12.98 -17.33 4.12
CA ASP A 47 -14.01 -16.48 4.73
C ASP A 47 -13.47 -15.71 5.96
N ARG A 48 -12.71 -16.40 6.81
CA ARG A 48 -12.06 -15.80 7.98
C ARG A 48 -10.94 -14.83 7.59
N ALA A 49 -10.14 -15.19 6.60
CA ALA A 49 -9.05 -14.34 6.11
C ALA A 49 -9.60 -13.02 5.56
N ILE A 50 -10.64 -13.07 4.74
CA ILE A 50 -11.31 -11.88 4.20
C ILE A 50 -11.92 -11.04 5.34
N LEU A 51 -12.58 -11.66 6.30
CA LEU A 51 -13.19 -10.98 7.42
C LEU A 51 -12.16 -10.25 8.30
N TYR A 52 -11.06 -10.90 8.66
CA TYR A 52 -9.97 -10.27 9.41
C TYR A 52 -9.34 -9.11 8.63
N ALA A 53 -9.05 -9.32 7.36
CA ALA A 53 -8.48 -8.28 6.50
C ALA A 53 -9.42 -7.06 6.41
N ALA A 54 -10.68 -7.28 6.13
CA ALA A 54 -11.68 -6.22 6.06
C ALA A 54 -11.82 -5.47 7.40
N SER A 55 -11.83 -6.18 8.52
CA SER A 55 -11.98 -5.59 9.86
C SER A 55 -10.82 -4.66 10.22
N ILE A 56 -9.59 -5.07 9.92
CA ILE A 56 -8.39 -4.27 10.21
C ILE A 56 -8.24 -3.12 9.20
N LEU A 57 -8.35 -3.40 7.92
CA LEU A 57 -8.09 -2.42 6.87
C LEU A 57 -9.18 -1.36 6.76
N ASN A 58 -10.37 -1.62 7.28
CA ASN A 58 -11.45 -0.62 7.37
C ASN A 58 -11.03 0.66 8.13
N GLN A 59 -10.07 0.55 9.04
CA GLN A 59 -9.63 1.66 9.89
C GLN A 59 -8.23 2.18 9.54
N SER A 60 -7.47 1.48 8.69
CA SER A 60 -6.03 1.70 8.60
C SER A 60 -5.49 2.09 7.23
N CYS A 61 -6.11 1.66 6.14
CA CYS A 61 -5.63 1.95 4.79
C CYS A 61 -6.79 2.13 3.82
N GLU A 62 -6.99 3.34 3.33
CA GLU A 62 -8.14 3.71 2.52
C GLU A 62 -8.22 2.93 1.20
N THR A 63 -7.11 2.79 0.51
CA THR A 63 -7.02 2.06 -0.77
C THR A 63 -7.38 0.60 -0.61
N LEU A 64 -6.80 -0.09 0.39
CA LEU A 64 -7.09 -1.49 0.69
C LEU A 64 -8.48 -1.67 1.31
N ARG A 65 -8.97 -0.70 2.09
CA ARG A 65 -10.34 -0.68 2.62
C ARG A 65 -11.37 -0.82 1.50
N GLY A 66 -11.21 -0.05 0.43
CA GLY A 66 -12.11 -0.10 -0.72
C GLY A 66 -12.20 -1.50 -1.31
N LEU A 67 -11.05 -2.15 -1.55
CA LEU A 67 -10.98 -3.51 -2.06
C LEU A 67 -11.70 -4.51 -1.15
N PHE A 68 -11.37 -4.52 0.14
CA PHE A 68 -11.94 -5.51 1.07
C PHE A 68 -13.41 -5.27 1.38
N ARG A 69 -13.89 -4.03 1.33
CA ARG A 69 -15.33 -3.73 1.36
C ARG A 69 -16.05 -4.30 0.15
N GLN A 70 -15.50 -4.14 -1.03
CA GLN A 70 -16.07 -4.70 -2.26
C GLN A 70 -16.12 -6.24 -2.21
N ILE A 71 -15.05 -6.90 -1.74
CA ILE A 71 -15.01 -8.37 -1.60
C ILE A 71 -16.02 -8.88 -0.58
N SER A 72 -16.25 -8.12 0.50
CA SER A 72 -17.24 -8.44 1.53
C SER A 72 -18.67 -7.95 1.18
N GLU A 73 -18.91 -7.54 -0.06
CA GLU A 73 -20.20 -7.04 -0.53
C GLU A 73 -20.74 -5.86 0.31
N ASP A 74 -19.86 -4.98 0.75
CA ASP A 74 -20.16 -3.83 1.64
C ASP A 74 -20.81 -4.22 2.99
N ARG A 75 -20.73 -5.47 3.39
CA ARG A 75 -21.26 -5.98 4.64
C ARG A 75 -20.43 -5.57 5.85
N THR A 76 -20.54 -4.32 6.24
CA THR A 76 -19.86 -3.80 7.42
C THR A 76 -20.42 -4.33 8.75
N ASP A 77 -21.64 -4.87 8.70
CA ASP A 77 -22.34 -5.49 9.85
C ASP A 77 -21.64 -6.76 10.37
N ILE A 78 -20.88 -7.45 9.51
CA ILE A 78 -20.15 -8.67 9.88
C ILE A 78 -18.72 -8.42 10.36
N LEU A 79 -18.22 -7.17 10.28
CA LEU A 79 -16.86 -6.86 10.69
C LEU A 79 -16.68 -7.09 12.20
N SER A 80 -15.63 -7.81 12.56
CA SER A 80 -15.30 -8.04 13.97
C SER A 80 -14.67 -6.80 14.59
N PRO A 81 -15.00 -6.46 15.84
CA PRO A 81 -14.28 -5.43 16.55
C PRO A 81 -12.79 -5.76 16.66
N VAL A 82 -11.95 -4.82 16.30
CA VAL A 82 -10.50 -4.94 16.45
C VAL A 82 -10.00 -4.02 17.55
N LYS A 83 -8.99 -4.48 18.31
CA LYS A 83 -8.38 -3.75 19.41
C LYS A 83 -6.87 -3.64 19.18
N ASP A 84 -6.29 -2.63 19.82
CA ASP A 84 -4.84 -2.43 19.83
C ASP A 84 -4.24 -2.43 18.40
N LEU A 85 -4.82 -1.62 17.53
CA LEU A 85 -4.35 -1.47 16.15
C LEU A 85 -2.96 -0.83 16.12
N GLU A 86 -2.00 -1.56 15.57
CA GLU A 86 -0.64 -1.12 15.31
C GLU A 86 -0.44 -0.96 13.79
N THR A 87 0.25 0.09 13.39
CA THR A 87 0.44 0.42 11.98
C THR A 87 1.91 0.74 11.68
N PRO A 88 2.84 -0.23 11.80
CA PRO A 88 4.24 0.01 11.49
C PRO A 88 4.41 0.37 10.01
N TYR A 89 4.87 1.59 9.76
CA TYR A 89 5.00 2.15 8.42
C TYR A 89 5.85 1.27 7.50
N GLY A 90 5.36 1.05 6.28
CA GLY A 90 6.05 0.26 5.26
C GLY A 90 6.05 -1.26 5.50
N LEU A 91 5.45 -1.73 6.60
CA LEU A 91 5.42 -3.14 6.97
C LEU A 91 4.01 -3.73 6.94
N GLY A 92 3.06 -3.08 7.60
CA GLY A 92 1.69 -3.58 7.64
C GLY A 92 0.89 -3.09 8.83
N PHE A 93 -0.01 -3.95 9.27
CA PHE A 93 -0.98 -3.68 10.33
C PHE A 93 -1.09 -4.89 11.24
N ALA A 94 -1.24 -4.65 12.54
CA ALA A 94 -1.54 -5.67 13.53
C ALA A 94 -2.71 -5.25 14.41
N ALA A 95 -3.53 -6.18 14.80
CA ALA A 95 -4.62 -5.94 15.74
C ALA A 95 -5.06 -7.24 16.43
N TRP A 96 -5.82 -7.11 17.51
CA TRP A 96 -6.50 -8.22 18.16
C TRP A 96 -7.93 -8.31 17.67
N GLY A 97 -8.33 -9.45 17.15
CA GLY A 97 -9.69 -9.79 16.74
C GLY A 97 -10.05 -11.20 17.19
N ASP A 98 -11.22 -11.39 17.80
CA ASP A 98 -11.68 -12.69 18.31
C ASP A 98 -10.65 -13.40 19.22
N ASN A 99 -9.96 -12.66 20.08
CA ASN A 99 -8.86 -13.10 20.94
C ASN A 99 -7.62 -13.66 20.19
N ASN A 100 -7.49 -13.38 18.90
CA ASN A 100 -6.32 -13.72 18.12
C ASN A 100 -5.56 -12.46 17.72
N ARG A 101 -4.24 -12.51 17.75
CA ARG A 101 -3.41 -11.49 17.14
C ARG A 101 -3.37 -11.73 15.63
N VAL A 102 -3.80 -10.73 14.86
CA VAL A 102 -3.85 -10.77 13.41
C VAL A 102 -2.84 -9.79 12.85
N LEU A 103 -2.02 -10.26 11.91
CA LEU A 103 -1.04 -9.46 11.19
C LEU A 103 -1.44 -9.42 9.70
N ILE A 104 -1.39 -8.23 9.11
CA ILE A 104 -1.53 -8.04 7.67
C ILE A 104 -0.35 -7.21 7.20
N GLY A 105 0.40 -7.70 6.22
CA GLY A 105 1.54 -6.95 5.73
C GLY A 105 2.36 -7.69 4.67
N ASN A 106 3.53 -7.14 4.40
CA ASN A 106 4.48 -7.70 3.45
C ASN A 106 5.36 -8.80 4.09
N ARG A 107 6.22 -9.41 3.26
CA ARG A 107 7.18 -10.43 3.71
C ARG A 107 8.04 -9.94 4.87
N ALA A 108 8.60 -8.74 4.75
CA ALA A 108 9.48 -8.18 5.78
C ALA A 108 8.79 -8.07 7.15
N TYR A 109 7.49 -7.75 7.16
CA TYR A 109 6.71 -7.72 8.41
C TYR A 109 6.52 -9.11 9.00
N MET A 110 6.17 -10.10 8.17
CA MET A 110 6.02 -11.48 8.61
C MET A 110 7.33 -12.04 9.20
N GLU A 111 8.45 -11.81 8.53
CA GLU A 111 9.78 -12.23 9.00
C GLU A 111 10.16 -11.54 10.31
N LYS A 112 9.92 -10.23 10.43
CA LYS A 112 10.16 -9.47 11.66
C LYS A 112 9.37 -10.01 12.85
N GLU A 113 8.14 -10.43 12.63
CA GLU A 113 7.26 -10.99 13.66
C GLU A 113 7.44 -12.50 13.86
N GLY A 114 8.39 -13.13 13.16
CA GLY A 114 8.70 -14.54 13.28
C GLY A 114 7.65 -15.48 12.68
N VAL A 115 6.83 -14.98 11.75
CA VAL A 115 5.84 -15.78 11.01
C VAL A 115 6.52 -16.46 9.84
N PRO A 116 6.49 -17.82 9.75
CA PRO A 116 7.03 -18.53 8.60
C PRO A 116 6.29 -18.14 7.30
N VAL A 117 7.02 -17.75 6.28
CA VAL A 117 6.50 -17.43 4.94
C VAL A 117 7.06 -18.40 3.92
N PRO A 118 6.41 -18.59 2.76
CA PRO A 118 6.93 -19.39 1.67
C PRO A 118 8.29 -18.91 1.19
N GLU A 119 9.03 -19.78 0.51
CA GLU A 119 10.27 -19.42 -0.16
C GLU A 119 10.04 -18.26 -1.15
N THR A 120 11.09 -17.48 -1.42
CA THR A 120 11.01 -16.30 -2.29
C THR A 120 10.51 -16.64 -3.69
N GLU A 121 10.91 -17.80 -4.21
CA GLU A 121 10.49 -18.30 -5.53
C GLU A 121 8.96 -18.47 -5.63
N TYR A 122 8.31 -18.91 -4.55
CA TYR A 122 6.86 -19.02 -4.50
C TYR A 122 6.18 -17.64 -4.61
N GLU A 123 6.70 -16.66 -3.89
CA GLU A 123 6.21 -15.27 -3.97
C GLU A 123 6.44 -14.67 -5.36
N GLU A 124 7.62 -14.87 -5.94
CA GLU A 124 7.97 -14.40 -7.28
C GLU A 124 7.04 -14.99 -8.35
N GLU A 125 6.76 -16.29 -8.29
CA GLU A 125 5.84 -16.95 -9.21
C GLU A 125 4.43 -16.35 -9.14
N HIS A 126 3.87 -16.21 -7.92
CA HIS A 126 2.52 -15.71 -7.72
C HIS A 126 2.38 -14.20 -7.96
N SER A 127 3.44 -13.43 -7.72
CA SER A 127 3.50 -12.00 -8.04
C SER A 127 3.84 -11.70 -9.49
N GLN A 128 3.98 -12.72 -10.35
CA GLN A 128 4.45 -12.56 -11.71
C GLN A 128 5.77 -11.78 -11.76
N HIS A 129 6.76 -12.25 -10.98
CA HIS A 129 8.08 -11.63 -10.84
C HIS A 129 8.02 -10.17 -10.37
N GLY A 130 7.14 -9.88 -9.41
CA GLY A 130 6.99 -8.56 -8.78
C GLY A 130 6.10 -7.58 -9.53
N THR A 131 5.39 -8.02 -10.57
CA THR A 131 4.39 -7.20 -11.28
C THR A 131 3.14 -6.99 -10.43
N LEU A 132 2.72 -8.02 -9.69
CA LEU A 132 1.59 -7.98 -8.78
C LEU A 132 2.05 -7.72 -7.34
N GLN A 133 1.16 -7.15 -6.55
CA GLN A 133 1.39 -6.84 -5.14
C GLN A 133 1.05 -8.07 -4.28
N ILE A 134 1.83 -8.29 -3.23
CA ILE A 134 1.63 -9.39 -2.28
C ILE A 134 1.33 -8.83 -0.90
N LEU A 135 0.24 -9.33 -0.30
CA LEU A 135 -0.18 -9.00 1.05
C LEU A 135 -0.43 -10.29 1.82
N TYR A 136 0.32 -10.52 2.89
CA TYR A 136 0.16 -11.66 3.76
C TYR A 136 -0.79 -11.39 4.91
N LEU A 137 -1.51 -12.41 5.34
CA LEU A 137 -2.30 -12.40 6.57
C LEU A 137 -1.91 -13.57 7.45
N ALA A 138 -1.55 -13.28 8.70
CA ALA A 138 -1.21 -14.28 9.71
C ALA A 138 -2.13 -14.13 10.93
N VAL A 139 -2.44 -15.25 11.55
CA VAL A 139 -3.26 -15.32 12.77
C VAL A 139 -2.52 -16.13 13.82
N SER A 140 -2.31 -15.53 14.99
CA SER A 140 -1.62 -16.16 16.12
C SER A 140 -0.27 -16.80 15.74
N GLY A 141 0.52 -16.07 14.93
CA GLY A 141 1.86 -16.50 14.50
C GLY A 141 1.90 -17.50 13.33
N ASN A 142 0.75 -17.84 12.75
CA ASN A 142 0.68 -18.76 11.61
C ASN A 142 0.16 -18.04 10.36
N LEU A 143 0.83 -18.26 9.24
CA LEU A 143 0.39 -17.73 7.96
C LEU A 143 -0.91 -18.40 7.51
N HIS A 144 -1.96 -17.61 7.28
CA HIS A 144 -3.28 -18.11 6.86
C HIS A 144 -3.59 -17.83 5.40
N ALA A 145 -3.16 -16.68 4.90
CA ALA A 145 -3.48 -16.27 3.53
C ALA A 145 -2.40 -15.40 2.90
N MET A 146 -2.37 -15.42 1.58
CA MET A 146 -1.65 -14.48 0.73
C MET A 146 -2.63 -13.92 -0.30
N PHE A 147 -2.79 -12.61 -0.29
CA PHE A 147 -3.58 -11.88 -1.27
C PHE A 147 -2.65 -11.37 -2.36
N VAL A 148 -3.04 -11.59 -3.60
CA VAL A 148 -2.33 -11.09 -4.79
C VAL A 148 -3.16 -9.97 -5.38
N LEU A 149 -2.60 -8.77 -5.45
CA LEU A 149 -3.30 -7.54 -5.80
C LEU A 149 -2.69 -6.88 -7.03
N ARG A 150 -3.51 -6.12 -7.75
CA ARG A 150 -3.09 -5.25 -8.85
C ARG A 150 -3.68 -3.85 -8.64
N SER A 151 -2.82 -2.83 -8.69
CA SER A 151 -3.24 -1.44 -8.72
C SER A 151 -3.18 -0.90 -10.14
N THR A 152 -4.24 -0.22 -10.56
CA THR A 152 -4.34 0.42 -11.88
C THR A 152 -4.30 1.94 -11.74
N GLY A 153 -3.60 2.62 -12.64
CA GLY A 153 -3.45 4.07 -12.59
C GLY A 153 -4.74 4.82 -12.94
N GLY A 154 -4.98 5.93 -12.25
CA GLY A 154 -6.08 6.86 -12.51
C GLY A 154 -5.74 7.89 -13.59
N ARG A 155 -6.75 8.37 -14.35
CA ARG A 155 -6.54 9.33 -15.44
C ARG A 155 -6.01 10.70 -14.98
N ASN A 156 -6.49 11.19 -13.83
CA ASN A 156 -6.07 12.49 -13.32
C ASN A 156 -4.62 12.45 -12.86
N ALA A 157 -4.25 11.40 -12.11
CA ALA A 157 -2.87 11.20 -11.71
C ALA A 157 -1.94 11.00 -12.94
N ALA A 158 -2.38 10.25 -13.94
CA ALA A 158 -1.59 10.03 -15.16
C ALA A 158 -1.26 11.36 -15.87
N ARG A 159 -2.22 12.27 -15.99
CA ARG A 159 -1.99 13.61 -16.59
C ARG A 159 -0.98 14.42 -15.78
N GLY A 160 -1.12 14.43 -14.46
CA GLY A 160 -0.17 15.12 -13.60
C GLY A 160 1.24 14.55 -13.70
N LEU A 161 1.37 13.23 -13.72
CA LEU A 161 2.65 12.54 -13.84
C LEU A 161 3.31 12.79 -15.22
N GLU A 162 2.55 12.91 -16.29
CA GLU A 162 3.09 13.33 -17.61
C GLU A 162 3.75 14.72 -17.54
N VAL A 163 3.16 15.68 -16.83
CA VAL A 163 3.75 16.99 -16.63
C VAL A 163 5.05 16.88 -15.84
N LEU A 164 5.04 16.17 -14.73
CA LEU A 164 6.25 15.96 -13.93
C LEU A 164 7.37 15.29 -14.73
N GLN A 165 7.04 14.31 -15.56
CA GLN A 165 8.00 13.64 -16.42
C GLN A 165 8.61 14.59 -17.46
N LYS A 166 7.81 15.43 -18.12
CA LYS A 166 8.29 16.41 -19.10
C LYS A 166 9.23 17.44 -18.50
N GLU A 167 8.96 17.84 -17.27
CA GLU A 167 9.78 18.82 -16.53
C GLU A 167 10.95 18.14 -15.77
N ASN A 168 11.17 16.85 -15.92
CA ASN A 168 12.19 16.06 -15.21
C ASN A 168 12.09 16.16 -13.68
N ILE A 169 10.89 16.26 -13.15
CA ILE A 169 10.61 16.35 -11.72
C ILE A 169 10.51 14.95 -11.14
N ARG A 170 11.23 14.71 -10.04
CA ARG A 170 11.19 13.44 -9.30
C ARG A 170 9.96 13.34 -8.40
N LEU A 171 9.44 12.14 -8.24
CA LEU A 171 8.28 11.84 -7.41
C LEU A 171 8.71 11.11 -6.13
N LEU A 172 8.45 11.71 -4.99
CA LEU A 172 8.59 11.08 -3.68
C LEU A 172 7.20 10.67 -3.18
N VAL A 173 7.04 9.43 -2.80
CA VAL A 173 5.73 8.87 -2.43
C VAL A 173 5.75 8.39 -0.98
N THR A 174 4.79 8.90 -0.19
CA THR A 174 4.44 8.33 1.11
C THR A 174 3.37 7.26 0.91
N CYS A 175 3.46 6.15 1.61
CA CYS A 175 2.55 5.03 1.38
C CYS A 175 2.24 4.26 2.66
N LYS A 176 0.96 4.06 2.94
CA LYS A 176 0.46 3.20 4.02
C LYS A 176 0.23 1.77 3.58
N ASP A 177 0.04 1.53 2.27
CA ASP A 177 -0.14 0.20 1.71
C ASP A 177 1.19 -0.57 1.72
N PRO A 178 1.33 -1.62 2.55
CA PRO A 178 2.58 -2.36 2.67
C PRO A 178 2.90 -3.24 1.45
N SER A 179 1.95 -3.46 0.58
CA SER A 179 2.12 -4.27 -0.64
C SER A 179 2.62 -3.47 -1.84
N LEU A 180 2.55 -2.13 -1.79
CA LEU A 180 2.94 -1.25 -2.88
C LEU A 180 4.45 -0.98 -2.86
N THR A 181 5.08 -1.03 -4.04
CA THR A 181 6.48 -0.67 -4.25
C THR A 181 6.62 0.42 -5.31
N ALA A 182 7.78 1.05 -5.38
CA ALA A 182 8.08 2.05 -6.43
C ALA A 182 7.92 1.46 -7.84
N ARG A 183 8.26 0.18 -8.03
CA ARG A 183 8.08 -0.52 -9.29
C ARG A 183 6.61 -0.62 -9.70
N HIS A 184 5.70 -0.92 -8.77
CA HIS A 184 4.26 -0.98 -9.06
C HIS A 184 3.73 0.36 -9.56
N ILE A 185 4.18 1.48 -8.98
CA ILE A 185 3.82 2.84 -9.41
C ILE A 185 4.39 3.12 -10.80
N THR A 186 5.66 2.83 -11.00
CA THR A 186 6.34 3.00 -12.29
C THR A 186 5.64 2.24 -13.41
N ASP A 187 5.30 0.97 -13.16
CA ASP A 187 4.62 0.11 -14.14
C ASP A 187 3.19 0.57 -14.42
N ALA A 188 2.43 0.98 -13.39
CA ALA A 188 1.04 1.40 -13.53
C ALA A 188 0.89 2.67 -14.39
N TYR A 189 1.87 3.57 -14.34
CA TYR A 189 1.86 4.86 -15.02
C TYR A 189 2.87 4.97 -16.17
N HIS A 190 3.58 3.90 -16.50
CA HIS A 190 4.61 3.87 -17.55
C HIS A 190 5.66 4.97 -17.37
N LEU A 191 6.13 5.16 -16.14
CA LEU A 191 7.12 6.18 -15.81
C LEU A 191 8.55 5.70 -16.08
N PRO A 192 9.50 6.63 -16.29
CA PRO A 192 10.91 6.30 -16.37
C PRO A 192 11.42 5.64 -15.09
N GLU A 193 12.34 4.70 -15.22
CA GLU A 193 13.03 4.09 -14.09
C GLU A 193 13.77 5.16 -13.27
N GLY A 194 13.66 5.08 -11.95
CA GLY A 194 14.29 6.03 -11.02
C GLY A 194 13.55 7.34 -10.80
N MET A 195 12.43 7.61 -11.50
CA MET A 195 11.62 8.79 -11.27
C MET A 195 10.87 8.73 -9.93
N VAL A 196 10.44 7.55 -9.50
CA VAL A 196 9.63 7.31 -8.30
C VAL A 196 10.50 6.77 -7.17
N THR A 197 10.41 7.40 -6.00
CA THR A 197 11.02 6.92 -4.76
C THR A 197 9.94 6.78 -3.70
N LEU A 198 9.80 5.58 -3.14
CA LEU A 198 8.95 5.34 -1.99
C LEU A 198 9.72 5.74 -0.72
N LEU A 199 9.16 6.65 0.07
CA LEU A 199 9.81 7.15 1.28
C LEU A 199 9.68 6.16 2.44
N GLU A 200 10.74 6.02 3.23
CA GLU A 200 10.74 5.32 4.50
C GLU A 200 10.25 6.24 5.63
N GLN A 201 9.92 5.69 6.80
CA GLN A 201 9.35 6.45 7.92
C GLN A 201 10.27 7.61 8.38
N ASP A 202 11.56 7.35 8.54
CA ASP A 202 12.55 8.35 8.95
C ASP A 202 12.69 9.48 7.92
N GLN A 203 12.57 9.17 6.63
CA GLN A 203 12.56 10.14 5.55
C GLN A 203 11.30 11.01 5.58
N CYS A 204 10.13 10.41 5.83
CA CYS A 204 8.88 11.15 6.01
C CYS A 204 8.97 12.09 7.21
N ASP A 205 9.51 11.63 8.33
CA ASP A 205 9.67 12.42 9.55
C ASP A 205 10.64 13.59 9.35
N ALA A 206 11.72 13.37 8.62
CA ALA A 206 12.70 14.40 8.29
C ALA A 206 12.12 15.51 7.39
N LEU A 207 11.30 15.12 6.40
CA LEU A 207 10.64 16.08 5.51
C LEU A 207 9.57 16.91 6.25
N ASN A 208 8.82 16.29 7.14
CA ASN A 208 7.81 16.98 7.94
C ASN A 208 8.41 17.90 9.02
N ALA A 209 9.64 17.62 9.46
CA ALA A 209 10.37 18.45 10.43
C ALA A 209 11.14 19.62 9.80
N ALA A 210 11.30 19.63 8.47
CA ALA A 210 11.97 20.73 7.78
C ALA A 210 11.12 22.00 7.88
N PRO A 211 11.68 23.14 8.37
CA PRO A 211 10.93 24.39 8.40
C PRO A 211 10.56 24.81 6.98
N ALA A 212 9.32 25.26 6.80
CA ALA A 212 8.91 25.89 5.55
C ALA A 212 9.90 27.00 5.23
N GLN A 213 10.56 26.93 4.07
CA GLN A 213 11.46 27.99 3.66
C GLN A 213 10.64 29.28 3.54
N PRO A 214 11.08 30.39 4.16
CA PRO A 214 10.41 31.66 3.98
C PRO A 214 10.51 32.06 2.51
N GLU A 215 9.40 32.60 1.98
CA GLU A 215 9.28 33.19 0.66
C GLU A 215 10.35 34.24 0.37
#